data_845fc066813d61e2b71bbcb2bf93fa53
#
_entry.id   845fc066813d61e2b71bbcb2bf93fa53
#
_cell.length_a   1.000
_cell.length_b   1.000
_cell.length_c   1.000
_cell.angle_alpha   90.00
_cell.angle_beta   90.00
_cell.angle_gamma   90.00
#
_symmetry.space_group_name_H-M   'P 1'
#
loop_
_entity.id
_entity.type
_entity.pdbx_description
1 polymer ?
#
loop_
_entity_poly.entity_id
_entity_poly.type
_entity_poly.pdbx_seq_one_letter_code
_entity_poly.pdbx_strand_id
1 'polypeptide(L)'
;MIKPFEFYFDFASPYTFIAHKKIRKIEKENSIKMKYIPILLGGLLKSAGIKANVDIPIKAKYMIKDCKLWAEKYNIIFKFNNYFPIKTLDLMRCVLVAEKKNFAQNFINKIFDAIWKDGINLNDNTIVEKLLKNLDINPKTFLMEAVDPKIKDELKKRTDDAYKKGIFGAPSFIVNNKMFWGQDRLEFVLNEAKK
;
A
#
# COMPACT_ATOMS: atom_id res chain seq x y z
N MET A 1 4.64 3.69 25.48
CA MET A 1 4.41 2.63 24.46
C MET A 1 3.88 3.27 23.18
N ILE A 2 4.21 2.71 22.00
CA ILE A 2 3.67 3.21 20.73
C ILE A 2 2.23 2.71 20.59
N LYS A 3 1.27 3.61 20.38
CA LYS A 3 -0.12 3.26 20.10
C LYS A 3 -0.29 2.87 18.62
N PRO A 4 -1.17 1.91 18.28
CA PRO A 4 -1.52 1.62 16.90
C PRO A 4 -2.08 2.86 16.18
N PHE A 5 -1.73 3.01 14.90
CA PHE A 5 -2.22 4.07 14.03
C PHE A 5 -2.78 3.52 12.72
N GLU A 6 -3.57 4.32 12.02
CA GLU A 6 -4.09 3.98 10.68
C GLU A 6 -3.02 4.25 9.63
N PHE A 7 -2.80 3.28 8.75
CA PHE A 7 -1.90 3.37 7.60
C PHE A 7 -2.69 3.17 6.31
N TYR A 8 -2.85 4.24 5.55
CA TYR A 8 -3.56 4.25 4.28
C TYR A 8 -2.58 3.96 3.15
N PHE A 9 -2.88 2.95 2.33
CA PHE A 9 -1.95 2.41 1.37
C PHE A 9 -2.59 1.96 0.07
N ASP A 10 -1.79 1.98 -1.01
CA ASP A 10 -2.03 1.31 -2.28
C ASP A 10 -0.69 0.71 -2.75
N PHE A 11 -0.74 -0.46 -3.33
CA PHE A 11 0.44 -1.13 -3.89
C PHE A 11 1.11 -0.35 -5.03
N ALA A 12 0.38 0.54 -5.71
CA ALA A 12 0.90 1.39 -6.78
C ALA A 12 1.98 2.38 -6.34
N SER A 13 2.08 2.69 -5.03
CA SER A 13 3.03 3.69 -4.54
C SER A 13 4.32 3.05 -4.02
N PRO A 14 5.50 3.33 -4.63
CA PRO A 14 6.79 2.87 -4.12
C PRO A 14 7.12 3.47 -2.74
N TYR A 15 6.69 4.71 -2.47
CA TYR A 15 6.82 5.31 -1.15
C TYR A 15 6.02 4.56 -0.08
N THR A 16 4.85 4.05 -0.47
CA THR A 16 4.03 3.22 0.41
C THR A 16 4.70 1.89 0.75
N PHE A 17 5.39 1.27 -0.22
CA PHE A 17 6.22 0.09 0.04
C PHE A 17 7.31 0.37 1.08
N ILE A 18 8.05 1.47 0.93
CA ILE A 18 9.12 1.86 1.87
C ILE A 18 8.55 2.06 3.28
N ALA A 19 7.43 2.79 3.39
CA ALA A 19 6.72 2.97 4.66
C ALA A 19 6.27 1.63 5.26
N HIS A 20 5.68 0.76 4.44
CA HIS A 20 5.24 -0.57 4.84
C HIS A 20 6.38 -1.40 5.45
N LYS A 21 7.53 -1.48 4.80
CA LYS A 21 8.69 -2.23 5.31
C LYS A 21 9.17 -1.68 6.66
N LYS A 22 9.17 -0.35 6.82
CA LYS A 22 9.53 0.29 8.09
C LYS A 22 8.50 0.00 9.18
N ILE A 23 7.21 0.07 8.86
CA ILE A 23 6.11 -0.27 9.77
C ILE A 23 6.24 -1.72 10.24
N ARG A 24 6.47 -2.67 9.33
CA ARG A 24 6.64 -4.09 9.69
C ARG A 24 7.76 -4.32 10.71
N LYS A 25 8.87 -3.58 10.57
CA LYS A 25 9.96 -3.61 11.55
C LYS A 25 9.50 -3.08 12.91
N ILE A 26 8.81 -1.94 12.94
CA ILE A 26 8.29 -1.31 14.15
C ILE A 26 7.27 -2.22 14.85
N GLU A 27 6.37 -2.86 14.11
CA GLU A 27 5.39 -3.80 14.65
C GLU A 27 6.06 -4.99 15.34
N LYS A 28 7.12 -5.53 14.71
CA LYS A 28 7.89 -6.64 15.27
C LYS A 28 8.62 -6.23 16.55
N GLU A 29 9.29 -5.06 16.54
CA GLU A 29 10.09 -4.57 17.66
C GLU A 29 9.24 -4.18 18.88
N ASN A 30 7.98 -3.80 18.67
CA ASN A 30 7.09 -3.30 19.73
C ASN A 30 5.91 -4.24 20.04
N SER A 31 5.83 -5.42 19.40
CA SER A 31 4.74 -6.40 19.55
C SER A 31 3.33 -5.77 19.36
N ILE A 32 3.19 -4.87 18.39
CA ILE A 32 1.96 -4.16 18.06
C ILE A 32 1.52 -4.45 16.61
N LYS A 33 0.26 -4.17 16.33
CA LYS A 33 -0.28 -4.24 14.95
C LYS A 33 -0.86 -2.90 14.56
N MET A 34 -0.44 -2.38 13.41
CA MET A 34 -1.02 -1.16 12.83
C MET A 34 -2.31 -1.49 12.06
N LYS A 35 -3.18 -0.51 11.94
CA LYS A 35 -4.42 -0.65 11.19
C LYS A 35 -4.18 -0.28 9.72
N TYR A 36 -4.03 -1.28 8.88
CA TYR A 36 -3.87 -1.11 7.44
C TYR A 36 -5.22 -0.79 6.78
N ILE A 37 -5.28 0.31 6.03
CA ILE A 37 -6.49 0.76 5.34
C ILE A 37 -6.22 0.78 3.84
N PRO A 38 -6.69 -0.23 3.08
CA PRO A 38 -6.55 -0.24 1.64
C PRO A 38 -7.42 0.85 1.01
N ILE A 39 -6.83 1.62 0.10
CA ILE A 39 -7.49 2.66 -0.70
C ILE A 39 -7.09 2.52 -2.16
N LEU A 40 -7.84 3.12 -3.06
CA LEU A 40 -7.47 3.22 -4.48
C LEU A 40 -6.81 4.57 -4.73
N LEU A 41 -5.48 4.60 -4.82
CA LEU A 41 -4.70 5.83 -4.96
C LEU A 41 -5.11 6.63 -6.21
N GLY A 42 -5.30 5.97 -7.35
CA GLY A 42 -5.73 6.66 -8.57
C GLY A 42 -7.11 7.33 -8.43
N GLY A 43 -8.04 6.67 -7.73
CA GLY A 43 -9.36 7.23 -7.40
C GLY A 43 -9.25 8.43 -6.46
N LEU A 44 -8.42 8.31 -5.42
CA LEU A 44 -8.15 9.37 -4.45
C LEU A 44 -7.56 10.61 -5.11
N LEU A 45 -6.52 10.44 -5.94
CA LEU A 45 -5.89 11.55 -6.68
C LEU A 45 -6.87 12.24 -7.62
N LYS A 46 -7.73 11.47 -8.30
CA LYS A 46 -8.78 12.02 -9.17
C LYS A 46 -9.77 12.87 -8.36
N SER A 47 -10.24 12.40 -7.22
CA SER A 47 -11.15 13.14 -6.34
C SER A 47 -10.52 14.43 -5.79
N ALA A 48 -9.20 14.40 -5.54
CA ALA A 48 -8.45 15.56 -5.06
C ALA A 48 -8.00 16.53 -6.18
N GLY A 49 -8.26 16.22 -7.46
CA GLY A 49 -7.77 17.02 -8.59
C GLY A 49 -6.25 17.04 -8.75
N ILE A 50 -5.56 16.00 -8.22
CA ILE A 50 -4.09 15.90 -8.20
C ILE A 50 -3.60 15.00 -9.33
N LYS A 51 -2.66 15.50 -10.13
CA LYS A 51 -1.96 14.71 -11.14
C LYS A 51 -0.90 13.83 -10.45
N ALA A 52 -0.89 12.53 -10.78
CA ALA A 52 0.10 11.61 -10.21
C ALA A 52 1.54 12.03 -10.56
N ASN A 53 2.49 11.84 -9.64
CA ASN A 53 3.90 12.20 -9.88
C ASN A 53 4.48 11.46 -11.10
N VAL A 54 4.03 10.26 -11.35
CA VAL A 54 4.46 9.45 -12.52
C VAL A 54 4.03 10.05 -13.86
N ASP A 55 2.95 10.82 -13.89
CA ASP A 55 2.44 11.48 -15.11
C ASP A 55 3.19 12.79 -15.44
N ILE A 56 4.13 13.17 -14.59
CA ILE A 56 4.97 14.38 -14.75
C ILE A 56 6.43 13.90 -14.89
N PRO A 57 7.02 13.89 -16.12
CA PRO A 57 8.30 13.21 -16.38
C PRO A 57 9.44 13.59 -15.43
N ILE A 58 9.58 14.89 -15.11
CA ILE A 58 10.63 15.35 -14.20
C ILE A 58 10.41 14.83 -12.76
N LYS A 59 9.15 14.76 -12.29
CA LYS A 59 8.81 14.21 -10.98
C LYS A 59 8.97 12.69 -10.96
N ALA A 60 8.60 12.00 -12.04
CA ALA A 60 8.77 10.55 -12.18
C ALA A 60 10.25 10.17 -12.06
N LYS A 61 11.14 10.88 -12.76
CA LYS A 61 12.60 10.67 -12.69
C LYS A 61 13.14 10.91 -11.29
N TYR A 62 12.70 11.98 -10.62
CA TYR A 62 13.11 12.27 -9.24
C TYR A 62 12.60 11.22 -8.27
N MET A 63 11.34 10.80 -8.38
CA MET A 63 10.71 9.78 -7.52
C MET A 63 11.52 8.48 -7.50
N ILE A 64 12.02 8.02 -8.65
CA ILE A 64 12.85 6.80 -8.72
C ILE A 64 14.13 6.97 -7.89
N LYS A 65 14.81 8.12 -8.05
CA LYS A 65 16.03 8.43 -7.32
C LYS A 65 15.77 8.54 -5.81
N ASP A 66 14.72 9.26 -5.44
CA ASP A 66 14.35 9.50 -4.04
C ASP A 66 13.96 8.19 -3.32
N CYS A 67 13.19 7.32 -3.99
CA CYS A 67 12.87 6.00 -3.43
C CYS A 67 14.12 5.15 -3.16
N LYS A 68 15.14 5.21 -4.02
CA LYS A 68 16.40 4.50 -3.79
C LYS A 68 17.12 5.05 -2.55
N LEU A 69 17.21 6.37 -2.40
CA LEU A 69 17.84 7.02 -1.23
C LEU A 69 17.15 6.60 0.08
N TRP A 70 15.80 6.60 0.09
CA TRP A 70 15.05 6.18 1.27
C TRP A 70 15.18 4.69 1.57
N ALA A 71 15.21 3.85 0.54
CA ALA A 71 15.41 2.41 0.69
C ALA A 71 16.81 2.11 1.26
N GLU A 72 17.85 2.76 0.75
CA GLU A 72 19.21 2.69 1.28
C GLU A 72 19.28 3.13 2.74
N LYS A 73 18.72 4.32 3.08
CA LYS A 73 18.66 4.84 4.45
C LYS A 73 18.04 3.86 5.44
N TYR A 74 17.04 3.10 5.00
CA TYR A 74 16.32 2.16 5.88
C TYR A 74 16.76 0.70 5.74
N ASN A 75 17.81 0.41 4.94
CA ASN A 75 18.27 -0.94 4.63
C ASN A 75 17.14 -1.83 4.06
N ILE A 76 16.35 -1.27 3.13
CA ILE A 76 15.27 -1.95 2.45
C ILE A 76 15.74 -2.36 1.05
N ILE A 77 15.61 -3.65 0.71
CA ILE A 77 15.83 -4.09 -0.67
C ILE A 77 14.70 -3.53 -1.53
N PHE A 78 15.07 -2.65 -2.47
CA PHE A 78 14.13 -1.95 -3.35
C PHE A 78 14.58 -2.04 -4.80
N LYS A 79 13.64 -2.40 -5.67
CA LYS A 79 13.81 -2.39 -7.12
C LYS A 79 12.64 -1.66 -7.75
N PHE A 80 12.90 -0.57 -8.48
CA PHE A 80 11.86 0.07 -9.25
C PHE A 80 11.38 -0.88 -10.34
N ASN A 81 10.06 -1.12 -10.39
CA ASN A 81 9.49 -2.13 -11.26
C ASN A 81 9.49 -1.66 -12.73
N ASN A 82 10.09 -2.46 -13.63
CA ASN A 82 10.17 -2.15 -15.06
C ASN A 82 8.81 -2.20 -15.77
N TYR A 83 7.81 -2.82 -15.16
CA TYR A 83 6.44 -2.93 -15.69
C TYR A 83 5.52 -1.86 -15.12
N PHE A 84 6.09 -0.91 -14.39
CA PHE A 84 5.31 0.21 -13.84
C PHE A 84 4.76 1.11 -14.97
N PRO A 85 3.49 1.58 -14.87
CA PRO A 85 2.58 1.45 -13.74
C PRO A 85 1.92 0.06 -13.63
N ILE A 86 1.81 -0.44 -12.40
CA ILE A 86 1.08 -1.67 -12.09
C ILE A 86 -0.40 -1.34 -11.83
N LYS A 87 -1.30 -2.09 -12.46
CA LYS A 87 -2.74 -1.97 -12.25
C LYS A 87 -3.12 -2.65 -10.92
N THR A 88 -3.27 -1.86 -9.88
CA THR A 88 -3.45 -2.39 -8.51
C THR A 88 -4.92 -2.56 -8.08
N LEU A 89 -5.89 -2.13 -8.88
CA LEU A 89 -7.30 -2.15 -8.50
C LEU A 89 -7.76 -3.51 -7.97
N ASP A 90 -7.50 -4.58 -8.71
CA ASP A 90 -7.96 -5.91 -8.32
C ASP A 90 -7.11 -6.47 -7.15
N LEU A 91 -5.82 -6.14 -7.10
CA LEU A 91 -4.97 -6.48 -5.96
C LEU A 91 -5.43 -5.79 -4.66
N MET A 92 -5.88 -4.53 -4.74
CA MET A 92 -6.44 -3.81 -3.58
C MET A 92 -7.78 -4.41 -3.14
N ARG A 93 -8.62 -4.88 -4.06
CA ARG A 93 -9.83 -5.66 -3.75
C ARG A 93 -9.48 -7.00 -3.10
N CYS A 94 -8.45 -7.67 -3.58
CA CYS A 94 -7.92 -8.89 -2.97
C CYS A 94 -7.48 -8.69 -1.52
N VAL A 95 -6.99 -7.50 -1.13
CA VAL A 95 -6.72 -7.19 0.29
C VAL A 95 -7.98 -7.33 1.14
N LEU A 96 -9.13 -6.82 0.67
CA LEU A 96 -10.40 -6.90 1.41
C LEU A 96 -10.88 -8.35 1.57
N VAL A 97 -10.68 -9.17 0.54
CA VAL A 97 -10.96 -10.62 0.62
C VAL A 97 -10.04 -11.29 1.63
N ALA A 98 -8.74 -10.96 1.59
CA ALA A 98 -7.75 -11.49 2.53
C ALA A 98 -8.02 -11.04 3.99
N GLU A 99 -8.55 -9.82 4.21
CA GLU A 99 -9.02 -9.36 5.53
C GLU A 99 -10.14 -10.26 6.07
N LYS A 100 -11.16 -10.54 5.25
CA LYS A 100 -12.27 -11.43 5.63
C LYS A 100 -11.82 -12.85 5.97
N LYS A 101 -10.72 -13.29 5.37
CA LYS A 101 -10.12 -14.61 5.56
C LYS A 101 -8.96 -14.64 6.57
N ASN A 102 -8.68 -13.52 7.26
CA ASN A 102 -7.67 -13.38 8.32
C ASN A 102 -6.21 -13.62 7.88
N PHE A 103 -5.87 -13.41 6.61
CA PHE A 103 -4.48 -13.48 6.13
C PHE A 103 -3.97 -12.23 5.42
N ALA A 104 -4.68 -11.09 5.53
CA ALA A 104 -4.36 -9.84 4.83
C ALA A 104 -2.91 -9.39 5.00
N GLN A 105 -2.35 -9.51 6.21
CA GLN A 105 -0.98 -9.07 6.47
C GLN A 105 0.04 -9.86 5.65
N ASN A 106 -0.13 -11.18 5.53
CA ASN A 106 0.75 -12.02 4.71
C ASN A 106 0.60 -11.67 3.23
N PHE A 107 -0.64 -11.52 2.77
CA PHE A 107 -0.95 -11.11 1.40
C PHE A 107 -0.31 -9.75 1.06
N ILE A 108 -0.50 -8.73 1.90
CA ILE A 108 0.06 -7.39 1.70
C ILE A 108 1.59 -7.45 1.60
N ASN A 109 2.26 -8.17 2.52
CA ASN A 109 3.71 -8.33 2.49
C ASN A 109 4.18 -8.92 1.15
N LYS A 110 3.53 -9.99 0.69
CA LYS A 110 3.93 -10.70 -0.53
C LYS A 110 3.70 -9.88 -1.80
N ILE A 111 2.57 -9.17 -1.90
CA ILE A 111 2.28 -8.32 -3.06
C ILE A 111 3.28 -7.15 -3.12
N PHE A 112 3.53 -6.46 -2.01
CA PHE A 112 4.53 -5.40 -1.97
C PHE A 112 5.92 -5.89 -2.36
N ASP A 113 6.34 -7.04 -1.83
CA ASP A 113 7.64 -7.64 -2.16
C ASP A 113 7.71 -8.03 -3.65
N ALA A 114 6.68 -8.66 -4.19
CA ALA A 114 6.60 -9.00 -5.60
C ALA A 114 6.77 -7.76 -6.50
N ILE A 115 6.11 -6.66 -6.19
CA ILE A 115 6.17 -5.44 -7.01
C ILE A 115 7.50 -4.71 -6.83
N TRP A 116 7.89 -4.38 -5.59
CA TRP A 116 8.91 -3.37 -5.31
C TRP A 116 10.26 -3.92 -4.81
N LYS A 117 10.34 -5.21 -4.51
CA LYS A 117 11.58 -5.89 -4.18
C LYS A 117 12.03 -6.79 -5.33
N ASP A 118 11.10 -7.62 -5.84
CA ASP A 118 11.43 -8.66 -6.82
C ASP A 118 11.21 -8.16 -8.26
N GLY A 119 10.43 -7.08 -8.47
CA GLY A 119 10.17 -6.44 -9.77
C GLY A 119 9.31 -7.31 -10.69
N ILE A 120 8.36 -8.06 -10.12
CA ILE A 120 7.48 -8.99 -10.83
C ILE A 120 6.38 -8.22 -11.57
N ASN A 121 6.02 -8.69 -12.77
CA ASN A 121 4.93 -8.11 -13.57
C ASN A 121 3.56 -8.58 -13.08
N LEU A 122 2.97 -7.86 -12.14
CA LEU A 122 1.61 -8.15 -11.68
C LEU A 122 0.50 -7.54 -12.57
N ASN A 123 0.85 -6.98 -13.75
CA ASN A 123 -0.11 -6.71 -14.81
C ASN A 123 -0.53 -7.98 -15.58
N ASP A 124 0.23 -9.07 -15.43
CA ASP A 124 -0.03 -10.36 -16.02
C ASP A 124 -0.81 -11.26 -15.05
N ASN A 125 -2.05 -11.60 -15.41
CA ASN A 125 -2.93 -12.41 -14.58
C ASN A 125 -2.36 -13.81 -14.31
N THR A 126 -1.61 -14.40 -15.24
CA THR A 126 -1.02 -15.74 -15.06
C THR A 126 0.04 -15.72 -13.96
N ILE A 127 0.78 -14.62 -13.86
CA ILE A 127 1.77 -14.41 -12.80
C ILE A 127 1.08 -14.17 -11.46
N VAL A 128 -0.01 -13.39 -11.43
CA VAL A 128 -0.83 -13.19 -10.22
C VAL A 128 -1.38 -14.52 -9.71
N GLU A 129 -1.95 -15.35 -10.60
CA GLU A 129 -2.44 -16.68 -10.22
C GLU A 129 -1.35 -17.58 -9.66
N LYS A 130 -0.17 -17.59 -10.27
CA LYS A 130 0.99 -18.35 -9.77
C LYS A 130 1.41 -17.87 -8.38
N LEU A 131 1.43 -16.56 -8.15
CA LEU A 131 1.75 -15.99 -6.84
C LEU A 131 0.71 -16.39 -5.79
N LEU A 132 -0.57 -16.37 -6.13
CA LEU A 132 -1.64 -16.82 -5.23
C LEU A 132 -1.50 -18.30 -4.87
N LYS A 133 -1.20 -19.17 -5.85
CA LYS A 133 -0.92 -20.61 -5.61
C LYS A 133 0.25 -20.82 -4.65
N ASN A 134 1.31 -20.01 -4.76
CA ASN A 134 2.46 -20.05 -3.86
C ASN A 134 2.13 -19.56 -2.43
N LEU A 135 0.94 -19.02 -2.22
CA LEU A 135 0.39 -18.63 -0.92
C LEU A 135 -0.68 -19.61 -0.41
N ASP A 136 -0.79 -20.77 -1.06
CA ASP A 136 -1.83 -21.79 -0.81
C ASP A 136 -3.27 -21.25 -0.99
N ILE A 137 -3.42 -20.26 -1.88
CA ILE A 137 -4.71 -19.63 -2.20
C ILE A 137 -5.20 -20.19 -3.54
N ASN A 138 -6.45 -20.64 -3.60
CA ASN A 138 -7.09 -20.97 -4.87
C ASN A 138 -7.35 -19.67 -5.66
N PRO A 139 -6.66 -19.44 -6.82
CA PRO A 139 -6.75 -18.17 -7.52
C PRO A 139 -8.15 -17.90 -8.06
N LYS A 140 -8.80 -18.93 -8.61
CA LYS A 140 -10.11 -18.79 -9.26
C LYS A 140 -11.17 -18.27 -8.28
N THR A 141 -11.32 -18.92 -7.14
CA THR A 141 -12.30 -18.50 -6.12
C THR A 141 -11.93 -17.16 -5.51
N PHE A 142 -10.66 -16.93 -5.23
CA PHE A 142 -10.19 -15.70 -4.59
C PHE A 142 -10.37 -14.46 -5.49
N LEU A 143 -10.05 -14.58 -6.78
CA LEU A 143 -10.25 -13.50 -7.74
C LEU A 143 -11.73 -13.25 -8.05
N MET A 144 -12.56 -14.33 -8.06
CA MET A 144 -14.01 -14.16 -8.17
C MET A 144 -14.60 -13.40 -6.98
N GLU A 145 -14.16 -13.68 -5.76
CA GLU A 145 -14.57 -12.90 -4.58
C GLU A 145 -14.15 -11.42 -4.67
N ALA A 146 -12.98 -11.14 -5.24
CA ALA A 146 -12.47 -9.76 -5.39
C ALA A 146 -13.30 -8.91 -6.37
N VAL A 147 -14.07 -9.54 -7.28
CA VAL A 147 -14.96 -8.80 -8.20
C VAL A 147 -16.42 -8.74 -7.70
N ASP A 148 -16.72 -9.30 -6.53
CA ASP A 148 -18.03 -9.16 -5.89
C ASP A 148 -18.41 -7.68 -5.73
N PRO A 149 -19.65 -7.28 -6.02
CA PRO A 149 -20.10 -5.89 -5.86
C PRO A 149 -19.84 -5.32 -4.46
N LYS A 150 -20.05 -6.11 -3.40
CA LYS A 150 -19.80 -5.66 -2.01
C LYS A 150 -18.32 -5.32 -1.76
N ILE A 151 -17.39 -6.06 -2.37
CA ILE A 151 -15.95 -5.79 -2.27
C ILE A 151 -15.59 -4.52 -3.06
N LYS A 152 -16.17 -4.34 -4.25
CA LYS A 152 -15.98 -3.12 -5.06
C LYS A 152 -16.48 -1.88 -4.31
N ASP A 153 -17.68 -1.97 -3.77
CA ASP A 153 -18.30 -0.86 -3.02
C ASP A 153 -17.53 -0.55 -1.73
N GLU A 154 -17.04 -1.57 -1.03
CA GLU A 154 -16.23 -1.39 0.17
C GLU A 154 -14.91 -0.68 -0.12
N LEU A 155 -14.18 -1.06 -1.17
CA LEU A 155 -12.95 -0.36 -1.55
C LEU A 155 -13.21 1.09 -1.94
N LYS A 156 -14.29 1.30 -2.73
CA LYS A 156 -14.73 2.65 -3.11
C LYS A 156 -15.06 3.48 -1.86
N LYS A 157 -15.87 2.92 -0.96
CA LYS A 157 -16.25 3.59 0.29
C LYS A 157 -15.01 3.95 1.12
N ARG A 158 -14.05 3.04 1.31
CA ARG A 158 -12.81 3.33 2.06
C ARG A 158 -12.01 4.47 1.41
N THR A 159 -11.97 4.51 0.09
CA THR A 159 -11.28 5.58 -0.66
C THR A 159 -12.00 6.93 -0.49
N ASP A 160 -13.32 6.94 -0.60
CA ASP A 160 -14.14 8.14 -0.42
C ASP A 160 -14.06 8.66 1.04
N ASP A 161 -14.08 7.75 2.01
CA ASP A 161 -13.95 8.09 3.43
C ASP A 161 -12.55 8.62 3.77
N ALA A 162 -11.50 8.08 3.13
CA ALA A 162 -10.14 8.62 3.26
C ALA A 162 -10.07 10.06 2.72
N TYR A 163 -10.67 10.33 1.57
CA TYR A 163 -10.75 11.68 1.01
C TYR A 163 -11.48 12.65 1.94
N LYS A 164 -12.63 12.25 2.51
CA LYS A 164 -13.37 13.05 3.49
C LYS A 164 -12.56 13.36 4.76
N LYS A 165 -11.63 12.50 5.14
CA LYS A 165 -10.68 12.73 6.24
C LYS A 165 -9.51 13.64 5.86
N GLY A 166 -9.49 14.20 4.65
CA GLY A 166 -8.44 15.08 4.15
C GLY A 166 -7.22 14.34 3.58
N ILE A 167 -7.30 13.01 3.37
CA ILE A 167 -6.22 12.23 2.74
C ILE A 167 -6.26 12.50 1.24
N PHE A 168 -5.11 12.81 0.65
CA PHE A 168 -4.96 13.16 -0.77
C PHE A 168 -3.84 12.39 -1.47
N GLY A 169 -3.21 11.42 -0.79
CA GLY A 169 -2.12 10.61 -1.34
C GLY A 169 -1.75 9.43 -0.44
N ALA A 170 -0.83 8.57 -0.91
CA ALA A 170 -0.33 7.42 -0.16
C ALA A 170 1.22 7.36 -0.24
N PRO A 171 1.90 7.00 0.89
CA PRO A 171 1.35 6.62 2.18
C PRO A 171 0.78 7.81 2.95
N SER A 172 -0.32 7.59 3.67
CA SER A 172 -0.85 8.52 4.67
C SER A 172 -1.09 7.79 5.99
N PHE A 173 -1.03 8.53 7.09
CA PHE A 173 -1.18 8.00 8.44
C PHE A 173 -2.17 8.87 9.22
N ILE A 174 -2.98 8.25 10.06
CA ILE A 174 -3.78 8.98 11.07
C ILE A 174 -3.47 8.40 12.45
N VAL A 175 -3.08 9.27 13.38
CA VAL A 175 -2.81 8.97 14.78
C VAL A 175 -3.30 10.14 15.64
N ASN A 176 -4.03 9.86 16.71
CA ASN A 176 -4.61 10.89 17.60
C ASN A 176 -5.33 12.00 16.80
N ASN A 177 -6.13 11.64 15.78
CA ASN A 177 -6.84 12.55 14.86
C ASN A 177 -5.95 13.52 14.05
N LYS A 178 -4.63 13.26 13.97
CA LYS A 178 -3.70 14.02 13.14
C LYS A 178 -3.30 13.23 11.92
N MET A 179 -3.33 13.87 10.76
CA MET A 179 -2.93 13.28 9.49
C MET A 179 -1.49 13.64 9.16
N PHE A 180 -0.74 12.64 8.66
CA PHE A 180 0.62 12.80 8.14
C PHE A 180 0.69 12.12 6.77
N TRP A 181 1.30 12.78 5.80
CA TRP A 181 1.47 12.25 4.45
C TRP A 181 2.94 12.14 4.07
N GLY A 182 3.32 10.97 3.54
CA GLY A 182 4.67 10.66 3.07
C GLY A 182 5.42 9.70 4.00
N GLN A 183 6.26 8.82 3.41
CA GLN A 183 7.11 7.88 4.16
C GLN A 183 8.14 8.59 5.06
N ASP A 184 8.51 9.80 4.69
CA ASP A 184 9.46 10.66 5.40
C ASP A 184 8.84 11.31 6.66
N ARG A 185 7.53 11.22 6.84
CA ARG A 185 6.80 11.71 8.02
C ARG A 185 6.62 10.64 9.10
N LEU A 186 7.08 9.41 8.86
CA LEU A 186 6.86 8.30 9.79
C LEU A 186 7.45 8.56 11.19
N GLU A 187 8.53 9.31 11.30
CA GLU A 187 9.11 9.70 12.60
C GLU A 187 8.15 10.61 13.40
N PHE A 188 7.48 11.55 12.72
CA PHE A 188 6.46 12.40 13.36
C PHE A 188 5.25 11.58 13.80
N VAL A 189 4.82 10.60 12.98
CA VAL A 189 3.75 9.66 13.32
C VAL A 189 4.10 8.89 14.60
N LEU A 190 5.32 8.35 14.67
CA LEU A 190 5.78 7.58 15.85
C LEU A 190 5.89 8.46 17.10
N ASN A 191 6.34 9.69 16.97
CA ASN A 191 6.38 10.63 18.09
C ASN A 191 4.98 10.96 18.59
N GLU A 192 4.02 11.15 17.69
CA GLU A 192 2.62 11.38 18.06
C GLU A 192 1.99 10.12 18.69
N ALA A 193 2.31 8.93 18.17
CA ALA A 193 1.80 7.66 18.68
C ALA A 193 2.33 7.29 20.09
N LYS A 194 3.36 7.96 20.58
CA LYS A 194 3.89 7.78 21.94
C LYS A 194 3.20 8.65 23.00
N LYS A 195 2.44 9.64 22.58
CA LYS A 195 1.61 10.48 23.46
C LYS A 195 0.33 9.73 23.87
#